data_4359f85f822e8e701222e1162d460664
#
_entry.id   4359f85f822e8e701222e1162d460664
#
_cell.length_a   1.000
_cell.length_b   1.000
_cell.length_c   1.000
_cell.angle_alpha   90.00
_cell.angle_beta   90.00
_cell.angle_gamma   90.00
#
_symmetry.space_group_name_H-M   'P 1'
#
loop_
_entity.id
_entity.type
_entity.pdbx_description
1 polymer ?
#
loop_
_entity_poly.entity_id
_entity_poly.type
_entity_poly.pdbx_seq_one_letter_code
_entity_poly.pdbx_strand_id
1 'polypeptide(L)'
;MKTLLDVCKFLKAAGTYYLATVDGDKPRVRPFGTAHIYNGKLYIQTGKKKAVSHQIAANPNVEICAMADGDWLRIEGELVEDDDRAARISMLDAYPELKALYDADDGNTQVFYFKNATATLSSFTKPQDTLSF
;
A
#
# COMPACT_ATOMS: atom_id res chain seq x y z
N MET A 1 -11.60 5.66 12.99
CA MET A 1 -10.73 4.60 12.43
C MET A 1 -10.27 3.71 13.58
N LYS A 2 -10.78 2.51 13.66
CA LYS A 2 -10.54 1.64 14.83
C LYS A 2 -9.70 0.41 14.51
N THR A 3 -9.72 -0.03 13.25
CA THR A 3 -9.06 -1.27 12.84
C THR A 3 -8.33 -1.08 11.52
N LEU A 4 -7.44 -2.03 11.22
CA LEU A 4 -6.74 -2.08 9.93
C LEU A 4 -7.74 -2.21 8.76
N LEU A 5 -8.88 -2.85 8.98
CA LEU A 5 -9.93 -2.92 7.97
C LEU A 5 -10.46 -1.53 7.59
N ASP A 6 -10.60 -0.62 8.56
CA ASP A 6 -11.03 0.76 8.28
C ASP A 6 -10.02 1.48 7.39
N VAL A 7 -8.72 1.28 7.63
CA VAL A 7 -7.65 1.82 6.79
C VAL A 7 -7.75 1.28 5.37
N CYS A 8 -7.91 -0.02 5.22
CA CYS A 8 -8.04 -0.67 3.92
C CYS A 8 -9.29 -0.16 3.16
N LYS A 9 -10.41 -0.03 3.85
CA LYS A 9 -11.65 0.51 3.27
C LYS A 9 -11.49 1.93 2.77
N PHE A 10 -10.77 2.78 3.50
CA PHE A 10 -10.50 4.15 3.07
C PHE A 10 -9.67 4.18 1.79
N LEU A 11 -8.62 3.37 1.70
CA LEU A 11 -7.79 3.27 0.49
C LEU A 11 -8.61 2.78 -0.71
N LYS A 12 -9.50 1.82 -0.51
CA LYS A 12 -10.40 1.33 -1.56
C LYS A 12 -11.41 2.38 -1.99
N ALA A 13 -11.96 3.15 -1.06
CA ALA A 13 -12.88 4.24 -1.36
C ALA A 13 -12.21 5.36 -2.14
N ALA A 14 -10.95 5.67 -1.82
CA ALA A 14 -10.16 6.64 -2.56
C ALA A 14 -9.87 6.18 -4.00
N GLY A 15 -9.76 4.86 -4.21
CA GLY A 15 -9.44 4.25 -5.50
C GLY A 15 -7.95 4.37 -5.82
N THR A 16 -7.49 5.58 -6.13
CA THR A 16 -6.07 5.88 -6.33
C THR A 16 -5.52 6.55 -5.08
N TYR A 17 -4.37 6.08 -4.61
CA TYR A 17 -3.57 6.75 -3.60
C TYR A 17 -2.15 6.95 -4.13
N TYR A 18 -1.35 7.75 -3.45
CA TYR A 18 0.01 8.07 -3.88
C TYR A 18 1.00 7.53 -2.87
N LEU A 19 1.99 6.79 -3.37
CA LEU A 19 3.04 6.17 -2.58
C LEU A 19 4.34 6.94 -2.80
N ALA A 20 4.90 7.46 -1.72
CA ALA A 20 6.21 8.12 -1.71
C ALA A 20 7.28 7.13 -1.24
N THR A 21 8.42 7.14 -1.92
CA THR A 21 9.60 6.34 -1.61
C THR A 21 10.84 7.23 -1.57
N VAL A 22 11.93 6.67 -1.05
CA VAL A 22 13.24 7.32 -1.01
C VAL A 22 14.11 6.74 -2.12
N ASP A 23 14.75 7.62 -2.89
CA ASP A 23 15.68 7.27 -3.96
C ASP A 23 16.99 8.03 -3.71
N GLY A 24 17.89 7.45 -2.89
CA GLY A 24 19.05 8.14 -2.37
C GLY A 24 18.65 9.29 -1.46
N ASP A 25 18.91 10.53 -1.88
CA ASP A 25 18.50 11.74 -1.18
C ASP A 25 17.27 12.41 -1.81
N LYS A 26 16.59 11.74 -2.74
CA LYS A 26 15.45 12.30 -3.47
C LYS A 26 14.16 11.60 -3.13
N PRO A 27 13.07 12.35 -2.90
CA PRO A 27 11.74 11.75 -2.80
C PRO A 27 11.23 11.36 -4.19
N ARG A 28 10.49 10.26 -4.25
CA ARG A 28 9.75 9.84 -5.44
C ARG A 28 8.31 9.57 -5.05
N VAL A 29 7.38 9.85 -5.94
CA VAL A 29 5.95 9.60 -5.72
C VAL A 29 5.30 9.11 -7.00
N ARG A 30 4.34 8.20 -6.87
CA ARG A 30 3.56 7.65 -7.99
C ARG A 30 2.22 7.13 -7.50
N PRO A 31 1.23 7.00 -8.42
CA PRO A 31 -0.07 6.44 -8.06
C PRO A 31 0.00 4.93 -7.85
N PHE A 32 -0.78 4.45 -6.89
CA PHE A 32 -1.06 3.04 -6.61
C PHE A 32 -2.56 2.85 -6.48
N GLY A 33 -3.05 1.64 -6.65
CA GLY A 33 -4.49 1.36 -6.61
C GLY A 33 -4.89 0.11 -5.86
N THR A 34 -3.96 -0.62 -5.23
CA THR A 34 -4.28 -1.87 -4.53
C THR A 34 -4.20 -1.71 -3.02
N ALA A 35 -5.15 -2.31 -2.32
CA ALA A 35 -5.14 -2.42 -0.87
C ALA A 35 -5.90 -3.69 -0.48
N HIS A 36 -5.30 -4.56 0.29
CA HIS A 36 -5.86 -5.87 0.60
C HIS A 36 -5.40 -6.33 1.98
N ILE A 37 -6.33 -6.85 2.76
CA ILE A 37 -6.00 -7.47 4.04
C ILE A 37 -5.78 -8.96 3.82
N TYR A 38 -4.61 -9.43 4.20
CA TYR A 38 -4.26 -10.85 4.15
C TYR A 38 -3.41 -11.17 5.37
N ASN A 39 -3.72 -12.27 6.04
CA ASN A 39 -2.98 -12.71 7.23
C ASN A 39 -2.87 -11.61 8.31
N GLY A 40 -3.91 -10.81 8.47
CA GLY A 40 -3.95 -9.71 9.45
C GLY A 40 -3.07 -8.52 9.13
N LYS A 41 -2.58 -8.39 7.89
CA LYS A 41 -1.69 -7.30 7.46
C LYS A 41 -2.27 -6.57 6.25
N LEU A 42 -1.87 -5.33 6.08
CA LEU A 42 -2.24 -4.52 4.91
C LEU A 42 -1.20 -4.71 3.81
N TYR A 43 -1.66 -5.26 2.68
CA TYR A 43 -0.83 -5.53 1.50
C TYR A 43 -1.11 -4.55 0.39
N ILE A 44 -0.07 -4.24 -0.37
CA ILE A 44 -0.12 -3.54 -1.67
C ILE A 44 0.68 -4.33 -2.70
N GLN A 45 0.41 -4.09 -3.99
CA GLN A 45 1.01 -4.86 -5.08
C GLN A 45 1.73 -3.95 -6.07
N THR A 46 2.85 -4.42 -6.58
CA THR A 46 3.57 -3.82 -7.71
C THR A 46 4.23 -4.89 -8.56
N GLY A 47 5.09 -4.49 -9.50
CA GLY A 47 5.92 -5.37 -10.31
C GLY A 47 7.40 -5.16 -10.02
N LYS A 48 8.17 -6.25 -9.94
CA LYS A 48 9.61 -6.22 -9.65
C LYS A 48 10.41 -5.40 -10.65
N LYS A 49 9.92 -5.26 -11.88
CA LYS A 49 10.60 -4.50 -12.94
C LYS A 49 10.49 -2.99 -12.78
N LYS A 50 9.58 -2.51 -11.92
CA LYS A 50 9.35 -1.07 -11.73
C LYS A 50 10.41 -0.45 -10.83
N ALA A 51 10.71 0.83 -11.07
CA ALA A 51 11.66 1.59 -10.25
C ALA A 51 11.27 1.60 -8.77
N VAL A 52 9.98 1.66 -8.46
CA VAL A 52 9.48 1.65 -7.07
C VAL A 52 9.94 0.39 -6.32
N SER A 53 9.96 -0.76 -6.97
CA SER A 53 10.44 -2.00 -6.35
C SER A 53 11.90 -1.91 -5.95
N HIS A 54 12.75 -1.35 -6.81
CA HIS A 54 14.18 -1.15 -6.51
C HIS A 54 14.39 -0.13 -5.40
N GLN A 55 13.57 0.92 -5.35
CA GLN A 55 13.65 1.94 -4.30
C GLN A 55 13.29 1.36 -2.93
N ILE A 56 12.21 0.57 -2.85
CA ILE A 56 11.80 -0.09 -1.60
C ILE A 56 12.86 -1.10 -1.14
N ALA A 57 13.48 -1.83 -2.06
CA ALA A 57 14.54 -2.78 -1.71
C ALA A 57 15.76 -2.07 -1.08
N ALA A 58 16.10 -0.88 -1.56
CA ALA A 58 17.21 -0.09 -1.03
C ALA A 58 16.85 0.65 0.27
N ASN A 59 15.59 1.11 0.39
CA ASN A 59 15.08 1.80 1.58
C ASN A 59 13.60 1.49 1.75
N PRO A 60 13.22 0.72 2.79
CA PRO A 60 11.85 0.28 2.98
C PRO A 60 10.90 1.37 3.50
N ASN A 61 11.41 2.52 3.90
CA ASN A 61 10.59 3.60 4.44
C ASN A 61 9.76 4.23 3.33
N VAL A 62 8.45 4.30 3.56
CA VAL A 62 7.48 4.82 2.60
C VAL A 62 6.42 5.66 3.30
N GLU A 63 5.69 6.41 2.49
CA GLU A 63 4.49 7.09 2.96
C GLU A 63 3.42 7.06 1.88
N ILE A 64 2.16 6.82 2.29
CA ILE A 64 0.98 6.89 1.44
C ILE A 64 0.19 8.16 1.78
N CYS A 65 -0.42 8.76 0.76
CA CYS A 65 -1.44 9.79 0.92
C CYS A 65 -2.64 9.47 0.03
N ALA A 66 -3.84 9.45 0.63
CA ALA A 66 -5.09 9.16 -0.05
C ALA A 66 -6.16 10.15 0.39
N MET A 67 -7.04 10.56 -0.54
CA MET A 67 -8.17 11.45 -0.23
C MET A 67 -9.49 10.78 -0.57
N ALA A 68 -10.47 10.93 0.32
CA ALA A 68 -11.85 10.52 0.09
C ALA A 68 -12.78 11.39 0.92
N ASP A 69 -13.87 11.87 0.31
CA ASP A 69 -14.93 12.66 0.98
C ASP A 69 -14.40 13.89 1.74
N GLY A 70 -13.36 14.53 1.21
CA GLY A 70 -12.77 15.74 1.82
C GLY A 70 -11.79 15.47 2.95
N ASP A 71 -11.66 14.24 3.40
CA ASP A 71 -10.67 13.81 4.39
C ASP A 71 -9.44 13.23 3.68
N TRP A 72 -8.30 13.17 4.38
CA TRP A 72 -7.12 12.53 3.83
C TRP A 72 -6.45 11.63 4.84
N LEU A 73 -6.00 10.47 4.34
CA LEU A 73 -5.31 9.45 5.09
C LEU A 73 -3.84 9.43 4.70
N ARG A 74 -2.95 9.50 5.69
CA ARG A 74 -1.53 9.29 5.48
C ARG A 74 -1.11 8.04 6.24
N ILE A 75 -0.30 7.20 5.61
CA ILE A 75 0.27 6.01 6.23
C ILE A 75 1.78 6.09 6.08
N GLU A 76 2.49 6.23 7.18
CA GLU A 76 3.96 6.14 7.16
C GLU A 76 4.39 4.81 7.78
N GLY A 77 5.41 4.19 7.21
CA GLY A 77 5.89 2.91 7.71
C GLY A 77 6.93 2.30 6.80
N GLU A 78 7.17 1.01 7.01
CA GLU A 78 8.09 0.23 6.20
C GLU A 78 7.31 -0.79 5.38
N LEU A 79 7.76 -1.04 4.16
CA LEU A 79 7.22 -2.11 3.31
C LEU A 79 8.16 -3.31 3.34
N VAL A 80 7.59 -4.48 3.58
CA VAL A 80 8.28 -5.77 3.59
C VAL A 80 7.74 -6.61 2.46
N GLU A 81 8.62 -7.10 1.59
CA GLU A 81 8.21 -8.04 0.54
C GLU A 81 7.82 -9.36 1.17
N ASP A 82 6.68 -9.91 0.75
CA ASP A 82 6.25 -11.25 1.11
C ASP A 82 6.35 -12.13 -0.15
N ASP A 83 7.43 -12.91 -0.23
CA ASP A 83 7.64 -13.84 -1.33
C ASP A 83 6.88 -15.13 -1.11
N ASP A 84 5.58 -15.01 -0.86
CA ASP A 84 4.66 -16.12 -0.65
C ASP A 84 3.67 -16.16 -1.81
N ARG A 85 3.64 -17.28 -2.52
CA ARG A 85 2.73 -17.50 -3.63
C ARG A 85 1.26 -17.32 -3.22
N ALA A 86 0.88 -17.79 -2.02
CA ALA A 86 -0.47 -17.66 -1.51
C ALA A 86 -0.86 -16.19 -1.31
N ALA A 87 0.06 -15.34 -0.86
CA ALA A 87 -0.17 -13.92 -0.73
C ALA A 87 -0.38 -13.26 -2.09
N ARG A 88 0.42 -13.62 -3.09
CA ARG A 88 0.24 -13.12 -4.47
C ARG A 88 -1.10 -13.53 -5.05
N ILE A 89 -1.49 -14.79 -4.87
CA ILE A 89 -2.79 -15.28 -5.34
C ILE A 89 -3.94 -14.53 -4.66
N SER A 90 -3.87 -14.33 -3.35
CA SER A 90 -4.91 -13.63 -2.59
C SER A 90 -5.09 -12.20 -3.11
N MET A 91 -4.00 -11.49 -3.38
CA MET A 91 -4.05 -10.13 -3.95
C MET A 91 -4.68 -10.13 -5.33
N LEU A 92 -4.28 -11.01 -6.22
CA LEU A 92 -4.80 -11.07 -7.59
C LEU A 92 -6.28 -11.50 -7.61
N ASP A 93 -6.70 -12.35 -6.70
CA ASP A 93 -8.12 -12.72 -6.56
C ASP A 93 -8.97 -11.54 -6.07
N ALA A 94 -8.40 -10.66 -5.24
CA ALA A 94 -9.07 -9.44 -4.79
C ALA A 94 -9.16 -8.37 -5.90
N TYR A 95 -8.26 -8.43 -6.88
CA TYR A 95 -8.19 -7.51 -8.02
C TYR A 95 -8.07 -8.30 -9.32
N PRO A 96 -9.15 -9.02 -9.74
CA PRO A 96 -9.07 -9.92 -10.89
C PRO A 96 -8.68 -9.23 -12.20
N GLU A 97 -8.92 -7.92 -12.33
CA GLU A 97 -8.51 -7.12 -13.50
C GLU A 97 -6.98 -7.08 -13.66
N LEU A 98 -6.22 -7.26 -12.58
CA LEU A 98 -4.75 -7.32 -12.66
C LEU A 98 -4.26 -8.59 -13.34
N LYS A 99 -5.08 -9.63 -13.43
CA LYS A 99 -4.70 -10.90 -14.09
C LYS A 99 -4.47 -10.75 -15.59
N ALA A 100 -4.90 -9.64 -16.20
CA ALA A 100 -4.55 -9.31 -17.57
C ALA A 100 -3.07 -8.93 -17.75
N LEU A 101 -2.40 -8.47 -16.68
CA LEU A 101 -1.03 -7.97 -16.70
C LEU A 101 -0.09 -8.76 -15.80
N TYR A 102 -0.61 -9.44 -14.79
CA TYR A 102 0.16 -10.12 -13.74
C TYR A 102 -0.35 -11.55 -13.52
N ASP A 103 0.56 -12.40 -13.08
CA ASP A 103 0.26 -13.77 -12.67
C ASP A 103 1.12 -14.10 -11.44
N ALA A 104 0.62 -14.95 -10.55
CA ALA A 104 1.32 -15.30 -9.31
C ALA A 104 2.70 -15.94 -9.57
N ASP A 105 2.89 -16.55 -10.75
CA ASP A 105 4.10 -17.27 -11.13
C ASP A 105 4.89 -16.58 -12.25
N ASP A 106 4.64 -15.31 -12.54
CA ASP A 106 5.28 -14.57 -13.63
C ASP A 106 6.70 -14.06 -13.30
N GLY A 107 7.15 -14.24 -12.07
CA GLY A 107 8.45 -13.74 -11.62
C GLY A 107 8.52 -12.21 -11.51
N ASN A 108 7.42 -11.51 -11.70
CA ASN A 108 7.32 -10.05 -11.65
C ASN A 108 6.34 -9.53 -10.59
N THR A 109 5.22 -10.22 -10.40
CA THR A 109 4.22 -9.85 -9.38
C THR A 109 4.84 -9.84 -7.99
N GLN A 110 4.69 -8.71 -7.30
CA GLN A 110 5.30 -8.49 -6.01
C GLN A 110 4.28 -7.89 -5.06
N VAL A 111 4.14 -8.49 -3.87
CA VAL A 111 3.29 -7.97 -2.80
C VAL A 111 4.14 -7.59 -1.61
N PHE A 112 3.77 -6.49 -0.97
CA PHE A 112 4.39 -5.98 0.24
C PHE A 112 3.33 -5.83 1.33
N TYR A 113 3.72 -6.02 2.58
CA TYR A 113 2.89 -5.62 3.70
C TYR A 113 3.56 -4.52 4.51
N PHE A 114 2.74 -3.70 5.17
CA PHE A 114 3.22 -2.64 6.05
C PHE A 114 3.65 -3.19 7.40
N LYS A 115 4.78 -2.66 7.88
CA LYS A 115 5.36 -2.96 9.19
C LYS A 115 5.73 -1.65 9.88
N ASN A 116 5.56 -1.60 11.22
CA ASN A 116 5.86 -0.40 12.02
C ASN A 116 5.20 0.85 11.43
N ALA A 117 3.92 0.73 11.11
CA ALA A 117 3.20 1.76 10.38
C ALA A 117 2.25 2.53 11.29
N THR A 118 2.01 3.80 10.95
CA THR A 118 1.02 4.66 11.57
C THR A 118 0.15 5.27 10.47
N ALA A 119 -1.15 5.04 10.57
CA ALA A 119 -2.15 5.69 9.74
C ALA A 119 -2.70 6.91 10.48
N THR A 120 -2.76 8.05 9.82
CA THR A 120 -3.30 9.29 10.36
C THR A 120 -4.39 9.80 9.43
N LEU A 121 -5.63 9.85 9.95
CA LEU A 121 -6.77 10.41 9.23
C LEU A 121 -6.95 11.86 9.65
N SER A 122 -6.92 12.76 8.69
CA SER A 122 -7.05 14.20 8.91
C SER A 122 -8.28 14.75 8.18
N SER A 123 -8.85 15.80 8.74
CA SER A 123 -10.05 16.44 8.24
C SER A 123 -10.01 17.92 8.59
N PHE A 124 -10.70 18.75 7.81
CA PHE A 124 -10.89 20.16 8.16
C PHE A 124 -11.95 20.36 9.24
N THR A 125 -12.78 19.36 9.51
CA THR A 125 -13.97 19.51 10.38
C THR A 125 -13.98 18.57 11.58
N LYS A 126 -13.09 17.57 11.63
CA LYS A 126 -13.05 16.55 12.67
C LYS A 126 -11.66 16.49 13.31
N PRO A 127 -11.54 16.03 14.57
CA PRO A 127 -10.25 15.79 15.19
C PRO A 127 -9.45 14.74 14.40
N GLN A 128 -8.12 14.88 14.42
CA GLN A 128 -7.21 13.90 13.84
C GLN A 128 -7.34 12.55 14.56
N ASP A 129 -7.29 11.48 13.79
CA ASP A 129 -7.44 10.12 14.27
C ASP A 129 -6.25 9.27 13.78
N THR A 130 -5.69 8.45 14.66
CA THR A 130 -4.49 7.64 14.36
C THR A 130 -4.70 6.18 14.70
N LEU A 131 -4.00 5.31 13.95
CA LEU A 131 -3.93 3.88 14.20
C LEU A 131 -2.52 3.40 13.89
N SER A 132 -1.89 2.71 14.83
CA SER A 132 -0.58 2.07 14.62
C SER A 132 -0.74 0.57 14.33
N PHE A 133 0.05 0.06 13.41
CA PHE A 133 -0.01 -1.36 13.04
C PHE A 133 1.31 -1.84 12.45
#